data_cc54d6352de0a5f5e7fb2a3a64d7d247
#
_entry.id   cc54d6352de0a5f5e7fb2a3a64d7d247
#
_cell.length_a   1.000
_cell.length_b   1.000
_cell.length_c   1.000
_cell.angle_alpha   90.00
_cell.angle_beta   90.00
_cell.angle_gamma   90.00
#
_symmetry.space_group_name_H-M   'P 1'
#
loop_
_entity.id
_entity.type
_entity.pdbx_description
1 polymer ?
#
loop_
_entity_poly.entity_id
_entity_poly.type
_entity_poly.pdbx_seq_one_letter_code
_entity_poly.pdbx_strand_id
1 'polypeptide(L)'
;MTKGHLPTTSCQQAIVDPMIVDGRAVWTVLPMELAAETKLNNTQHYSPTSTPVLDVFRPLPPQTKENLSAGEYFLASSLAILILVALPSLRAVVEIAPGYWAALIPVIAALSAGFTHEMGHLLAGWFLGFRLKQIKIGTLHLDRNARCAGPYCGDAITLGSAVLEPRMSDQDDATLRRRLLFLMLGGPLASISLAGALEAAQYFIQPDFIVAFSLHVGALFSALLAIAACLPDANRRGIFSDGARILTLLRNDAKAERWLSNIRCQIALNQGRHPRDWDQACVARAAAVSDDSRDAYVARWLAYLWAAERQDITCATKYLEGALEVLSYATPKMRDYLFLEAAVFQAWFRDNPSKALFWVYRIRNHKLTRLQKQRLDIALLWAEGRLFDAWEKLGTGYMAELRGLPASPGRTLAEESAAEWKRQMESRMLTRAWRSMYSISSQLEPASLQAAFADAR
;
A
#
# COMPACT_ATOMS: atom_id res chain seq x y z
N MET A 1 -23.88 -36.68 -25.25
CA MET A 1 -23.55 -35.22 -25.27
C MET A 1 -23.72 -34.68 -23.86
N THR A 2 -22.69 -34.78 -23.07
CA THR A 2 -22.62 -34.32 -21.68
C THR A 2 -21.95 -32.95 -21.67
N LYS A 3 -22.72 -31.89 -21.36
CA LYS A 3 -22.21 -30.54 -21.15
C LYS A 3 -21.38 -30.52 -19.87
N GLY A 4 -20.05 -30.48 -20.02
CA GLY A 4 -19.15 -30.19 -18.91
C GLY A 4 -19.31 -28.75 -18.47
N HIS A 5 -19.81 -28.55 -17.25
CA HIS A 5 -19.69 -27.28 -16.56
C HIS A 5 -18.22 -27.06 -16.20
N LEU A 6 -17.56 -26.13 -16.88
CA LEU A 6 -16.31 -25.54 -16.41
C LEU A 6 -16.60 -24.73 -15.16
N PRO A 7 -15.88 -24.93 -14.05
CA PRO A 7 -16.01 -24.08 -12.88
C PRO A 7 -15.47 -22.68 -13.25
N THR A 8 -16.35 -21.70 -13.22
CA THR A 8 -15.99 -20.29 -13.21
C THR A 8 -15.31 -19.99 -11.86
N THR A 9 -14.05 -20.30 -11.76
CA THR A 9 -13.20 -19.82 -10.66
C THR A 9 -13.05 -18.31 -10.83
N SER A 10 -13.74 -17.60 -9.96
CA SER A 10 -13.80 -16.16 -9.91
C SER A 10 -12.38 -15.57 -9.78
N CYS A 11 -11.96 -14.85 -10.77
CA CYS A 11 -10.73 -14.05 -10.83
C CYS A 11 -10.69 -12.91 -9.76
N GLN A 12 -11.69 -12.86 -8.88
CA GLN A 12 -11.84 -11.82 -7.85
C GLN A 12 -11.09 -12.08 -6.54
N GLN A 13 -10.56 -13.30 -6.32
CA GLN A 13 -9.92 -13.64 -5.05
C GLN A 13 -8.44 -13.24 -4.96
N ALA A 14 -7.80 -12.92 -6.07
CA ALA A 14 -6.35 -12.69 -6.12
C ALA A 14 -5.86 -11.32 -5.62
N ILE A 15 -6.75 -10.41 -5.28
CA ILE A 15 -6.36 -8.99 -5.05
C ILE A 15 -6.38 -8.59 -3.56
N VAL A 16 -6.75 -9.46 -2.65
CA VAL A 16 -7.38 -8.99 -1.41
C VAL A 16 -6.62 -9.24 -0.13
N ASP A 17 -5.59 -10.06 -0.12
CA ASP A 17 -4.83 -10.24 1.13
C ASP A 17 -3.51 -9.47 1.10
N PRO A 18 -3.33 -8.44 1.93
CA PRO A 18 -2.08 -7.72 1.97
C PRO A 18 -0.91 -8.59 2.42
N MET A 19 -1.14 -9.71 3.04
CA MET A 19 -0.07 -10.62 3.42
C MET A 19 0.20 -11.70 2.39
N ILE A 20 -0.83 -12.15 1.67
CA ILE A 20 -0.67 -13.32 0.82
C ILE A 20 -1.71 -13.34 -0.30
N VAL A 21 -1.38 -12.82 -1.46
CA VAL A 21 -2.07 -13.10 -2.71
C VAL A 21 -1.14 -13.96 -3.55
N ASP A 22 -1.63 -15.07 -4.05
CA ASP A 22 -0.88 -16.04 -4.88
C ASP A 22 0.42 -16.54 -4.22
N GLY A 23 0.39 -16.72 -2.89
CA GLY A 23 1.53 -17.25 -2.16
C GLY A 23 2.74 -16.32 -2.10
N ARG A 24 2.57 -15.04 -2.32
CA ARG A 24 3.62 -14.04 -2.23
C ARG A 24 3.26 -12.99 -1.20
N ALA A 25 4.28 -12.42 -0.59
CA ALA A 25 4.09 -11.34 0.34
C ALA A 25 3.37 -10.19 -0.34
N VAL A 26 2.13 -10.04 -0.03
CA VAL A 26 1.23 -9.05 -0.63
C VAL A 26 1.54 -7.62 -0.24
N TRP A 27 2.44 -7.46 0.65
CA TRP A 27 3.14 -6.20 0.79
C TRP A 27 3.62 -5.67 -0.55
N THR A 28 3.68 -6.56 -1.54
CA THR A 28 4.11 -6.25 -2.88
C THR A 28 2.99 -5.81 -3.80
N VAL A 29 1.74 -6.07 -3.53
CA VAL A 29 0.59 -5.66 -4.37
C VAL A 29 0.03 -4.32 -3.94
N LEU A 30 0.40 -3.91 -2.77
CA LEU A 30 0.14 -2.56 -2.33
C LEU A 30 1.43 -1.76 -2.41
N PRO A 31 2.04 -1.76 -3.60
CA PRO A 31 3.31 -1.17 -3.74
C PRO A 31 3.13 0.20 -3.26
N MET A 32 3.96 0.79 -2.66
CA MET A 32 3.85 2.21 -2.39
C MET A 32 2.47 2.74 -1.92
N GLU A 33 1.42 1.93 -2.00
CA GLU A 33 0.08 2.28 -1.58
C GLU A 33 -0.31 1.81 -0.21
N LEU A 34 0.44 0.90 0.37
CA LEU A 34 0.11 0.36 1.69
C LEU A 34 1.27 0.13 2.60
N ALA A 35 2.41 0.44 2.11
CA ALA A 35 3.48 0.41 3.04
C ALA A 35 3.32 1.66 3.92
N ALA A 36 2.74 1.62 4.78
CA ALA A 36 2.22 2.29 5.80
C ALA A 36 3.01 3.06 6.73
N GLU A 37 2.70 3.45 7.65
CA GLU A 37 3.08 4.53 8.37
C GLU A 37 3.20 4.38 9.78
N THR A 38 4.14 4.98 10.25
CA THR A 38 4.14 5.18 11.61
C THR A 38 4.99 6.31 11.99
N LYS A 39 4.50 7.14 12.74
CA LYS A 39 5.28 8.14 13.38
C LYS A 39 6.25 7.48 14.31
N LEU A 40 7.41 7.20 13.83
CA LEU A 40 8.54 7.24 14.67
C LEU A 40 8.82 8.67 14.98
N ASN A 41 8.13 9.05 15.81
CA ASN A 41 8.39 10.20 16.49
C ASN A 41 9.63 10.98 16.32
N ASN A 42 9.41 11.92 15.66
CA ASN A 42 9.88 13.19 16.11
C ASN A 42 9.56 13.38 17.59
N THR A 43 10.54 13.69 18.39
CA THR A 43 10.43 14.24 19.72
C THR A 43 9.65 15.57 19.78
N GLN A 44 8.82 15.87 18.78
CA GLN A 44 7.83 16.91 18.87
C GLN A 44 6.78 16.43 19.86
N HIS A 45 6.88 16.97 21.03
CA HIS A 45 5.93 17.05 22.11
C HIS A 45 4.55 16.47 21.78
N TYR A 46 4.42 15.17 22.00
CA TYR A 46 3.13 14.59 22.28
C TYR A 46 2.70 15.23 23.59
N SER A 47 1.80 16.20 23.51
CA SER A 47 1.18 16.73 24.72
C SER A 47 0.50 15.57 25.42
N PRO A 48 0.90 15.22 26.65
CA PRO A 48 0.30 14.10 27.37
C PRO A 48 -1.19 14.29 27.66
N THR A 49 -1.76 15.43 27.27
CA THR A 49 -3.16 15.80 27.46
C THR A 49 -4.09 15.43 26.32
N SER A 50 -3.56 14.98 25.15
CA SER A 50 -4.44 14.50 24.07
C SER A 50 -4.78 13.03 24.32
N THR A 51 -6.07 12.76 24.52
CA THR A 51 -6.57 11.37 24.58
C THR A 51 -6.21 10.63 23.30
N PRO A 52 -5.62 9.42 23.39
CA PRO A 52 -5.20 8.64 22.24
C PRO A 52 -6.34 8.42 21.23
N VAL A 53 -6.06 8.57 19.94
CA VAL A 53 -7.06 8.39 18.87
C VAL A 53 -7.66 6.99 18.90
N LEU A 54 -6.86 5.98 19.27
CA LEU A 54 -7.31 4.60 19.42
C LEU A 54 -8.31 4.40 20.58
N ASP A 55 -8.27 5.28 21.58
CA ASP A 55 -9.08 5.16 22.79
C ASP A 55 -10.35 6.02 22.77
N VAL A 56 -10.49 6.90 21.78
CA VAL A 56 -11.62 7.83 21.69
C VAL A 56 -12.49 7.53 20.48
N PHE A 57 -13.82 7.51 20.69
CA PHE A 57 -14.81 7.48 19.61
C PHE A 57 -14.86 8.81 18.86
N ARG A 58 -13.72 9.36 18.45
CA ARG A 58 -13.69 10.60 17.67
C ARG A 58 -14.16 10.33 16.24
N PRO A 59 -14.88 11.27 15.64
CA PRO A 59 -15.05 11.26 14.20
C PRO A 59 -13.67 11.30 13.54
N LEU A 60 -13.46 10.43 12.54
CA LEU A 60 -12.24 10.48 11.76
C LEU A 60 -12.10 11.87 11.11
N PRO A 61 -10.88 12.34 10.89
CA PRO A 61 -10.67 13.61 10.22
C PRO A 61 -11.49 13.65 8.93
N PRO A 62 -12.14 14.77 8.62
CA PRO A 62 -12.92 14.90 7.40
C PRO A 62 -12.01 14.59 6.21
N GLN A 63 -12.58 13.91 5.21
CA GLN A 63 -11.85 13.72 3.96
C GLN A 63 -11.51 15.11 3.42
N THR A 64 -10.24 15.34 3.11
CA THR A 64 -9.78 16.61 2.54
C THR A 64 -10.66 16.95 1.34
N LYS A 65 -11.13 18.22 1.30
CA LYS A 65 -11.89 18.72 0.15
C LYS A 65 -11.10 18.47 -1.12
N GLU A 66 -11.80 18.00 -2.11
CA GLU A 66 -11.25 17.61 -3.40
C GLU A 66 -10.82 18.84 -4.25
N ASN A 67 -9.88 19.64 -3.77
CA ASN A 67 -9.26 20.66 -4.59
C ASN A 67 -8.26 19.98 -5.54
N LEU A 68 -8.28 20.38 -6.82
CA LEU A 68 -7.31 19.92 -7.80
C LEU A 68 -5.91 20.37 -7.37
N SER A 69 -4.90 19.51 -7.56
CA SER A 69 -3.50 19.89 -7.41
C SER A 69 -3.08 20.86 -8.51
N ALA A 70 -1.97 21.56 -8.32
CA ALA A 70 -1.45 22.48 -9.34
C ALA A 70 -1.17 21.75 -10.67
N GLY A 71 -0.63 20.52 -10.60
CA GLY A 71 -0.41 19.68 -11.78
C GLY A 71 -1.71 19.24 -12.45
N GLU A 72 -2.74 18.89 -11.68
CA GLU A 72 -4.07 18.56 -12.21
C GLU A 72 -4.76 19.78 -12.84
N TYR A 73 -4.64 20.96 -12.23
CA TYR A 73 -5.10 22.22 -12.82
C TYR A 73 -4.35 22.56 -14.09
N PHE A 74 -3.01 22.39 -14.10
CA PHE A 74 -2.19 22.60 -15.28
C PHE A 74 -2.62 21.67 -16.42
N LEU A 75 -2.76 20.38 -16.14
CA LEU A 75 -3.21 19.39 -17.14
C LEU A 75 -4.62 19.71 -17.67
N ALA A 76 -5.56 20.01 -16.79
CA ALA A 76 -6.93 20.35 -17.20
C ALA A 76 -6.97 21.64 -18.05
N SER A 77 -6.24 22.68 -17.61
CA SER A 77 -6.16 23.95 -18.35
C SER A 77 -5.44 23.76 -19.70
N SER A 78 -4.33 23.01 -19.71
CA SER A 78 -3.59 22.72 -20.94
C SER A 78 -4.43 21.90 -21.92
N LEU A 79 -5.21 20.92 -21.41
CA LEU A 79 -6.14 20.15 -22.23
C LEU A 79 -7.25 21.04 -22.80
N ALA A 80 -7.81 21.96 -22.00
CA ALA A 80 -8.82 22.91 -22.48
C ALA A 80 -8.25 23.85 -23.55
N ILE A 81 -7.04 24.38 -23.34
CA ILE A 81 -6.33 25.21 -24.33
C ILE A 81 -6.04 24.41 -25.59
N LEU A 82 -5.56 23.15 -25.45
CA LEU A 82 -5.31 22.25 -26.57
C LEU A 82 -6.58 22.01 -27.39
N ILE A 83 -7.70 21.73 -26.73
CA ILE A 83 -8.99 21.57 -27.40
C ILE A 83 -9.35 22.85 -28.16
N LEU A 84 -9.24 24.03 -27.52
CA LEU A 84 -9.54 25.31 -28.12
C LEU A 84 -8.67 25.61 -29.35
N VAL A 85 -7.36 25.36 -29.25
CA VAL A 85 -6.39 25.57 -30.34
C VAL A 85 -6.58 24.54 -31.47
N ALA A 86 -6.94 23.31 -31.13
CA ALA A 86 -7.18 22.23 -32.09
C ALA A 86 -8.56 22.33 -32.74
N LEU A 87 -9.52 23.08 -32.19
CA LEU A 87 -10.88 23.17 -32.69
C LEU A 87 -10.95 23.52 -34.22
N PRO A 88 -10.21 24.54 -34.72
CA PRO A 88 -10.24 24.84 -36.17
C PRO A 88 -9.71 23.70 -37.03
N SER A 89 -8.60 23.06 -36.60
CA SER A 89 -8.00 21.92 -37.29
C SER A 89 -8.87 20.67 -37.15
N LEU A 90 -9.50 20.48 -35.99
CA LEU A 90 -10.45 19.40 -35.75
C LEU A 90 -11.70 19.53 -36.67
N ARG A 91 -12.18 20.75 -36.85
CA ARG A 91 -13.27 21.02 -37.81
C ARG A 91 -12.90 20.64 -39.23
N ALA A 92 -11.70 21.00 -39.70
CA ALA A 92 -11.20 20.58 -41.00
C ALA A 92 -11.04 19.05 -41.09
N VAL A 93 -10.60 18.37 -40.03
CA VAL A 93 -10.54 16.90 -39.99
C VAL A 93 -11.93 16.28 -40.07
N VAL A 94 -12.94 16.85 -39.40
CA VAL A 94 -14.33 16.36 -39.44
C VAL A 94 -14.94 16.52 -40.84
N GLU A 95 -14.56 17.56 -41.56
CA GLU A 95 -15.01 17.78 -42.95
C GLU A 95 -14.39 16.77 -43.94
N ILE A 96 -13.16 16.29 -43.66
CA ILE A 96 -12.41 15.36 -44.54
C ILE A 96 -12.62 13.90 -44.16
N ALA A 97 -12.79 13.60 -42.88
CA ALA A 97 -12.91 12.26 -42.33
C ALA A 97 -14.22 12.08 -41.54
N PRO A 98 -14.78 10.84 -41.46
CA PRO A 98 -15.93 10.56 -40.61
C PRO A 98 -15.71 11.05 -39.17
N GLY A 99 -16.71 11.75 -38.58
CA GLY A 99 -16.58 12.48 -37.33
C GLY A 99 -16.07 11.65 -36.13
N TYR A 100 -16.26 10.33 -36.14
CA TYR A 100 -15.73 9.46 -35.09
C TYR A 100 -14.20 9.35 -35.10
N TRP A 101 -13.52 9.48 -36.24
CA TRP A 101 -12.05 9.49 -36.33
C TRP A 101 -11.46 10.72 -35.64
N ALA A 102 -12.10 11.86 -35.82
CA ALA A 102 -11.68 13.09 -35.17
C ALA A 102 -11.68 12.99 -33.63
N ALA A 103 -12.64 12.25 -33.07
CA ALA A 103 -12.71 11.98 -31.63
C ALA A 103 -11.67 10.92 -31.17
N LEU A 104 -11.32 9.96 -32.01
CA LEU A 104 -10.37 8.89 -31.65
C LEU A 104 -8.92 9.36 -31.64
N ILE A 105 -8.52 10.30 -32.51
CA ILE A 105 -7.15 10.80 -32.60
C ILE A 105 -6.63 11.32 -31.21
N PRO A 106 -7.33 12.25 -30.50
CA PRO A 106 -6.87 12.71 -29.20
C PRO A 106 -6.79 11.60 -28.15
N VAL A 107 -7.72 10.64 -28.17
CA VAL A 107 -7.74 9.51 -27.23
C VAL A 107 -6.53 8.62 -27.45
N ILE A 108 -6.27 8.24 -28.70
CA ILE A 108 -5.10 7.41 -29.05
C ILE A 108 -3.81 8.15 -28.72
N ALA A 109 -3.73 9.44 -29.03
CA ALA A 109 -2.57 10.30 -28.71
C ALA A 109 -2.30 10.34 -27.19
N ALA A 110 -3.35 10.57 -26.38
CA ALA A 110 -3.22 10.61 -24.93
C ALA A 110 -2.78 9.25 -24.36
N LEU A 111 -3.37 8.14 -24.83
CA LEU A 111 -2.98 6.79 -24.41
C LEU A 111 -1.56 6.45 -24.82
N SER A 112 -1.15 6.81 -26.05
CA SER A 112 0.21 6.59 -26.56
C SER A 112 1.24 7.41 -25.78
N ALA A 113 0.93 8.66 -25.47
CA ALA A 113 1.78 9.52 -24.65
C ALA A 113 1.95 8.94 -23.23
N GLY A 114 0.86 8.54 -22.57
CA GLY A 114 0.89 7.88 -21.26
C GLY A 114 1.66 6.56 -21.28
N PHE A 115 1.42 5.72 -22.29
CA PHE A 115 2.16 4.47 -22.49
C PHE A 115 3.65 4.70 -22.62
N THR A 116 4.08 5.64 -23.48
CA THR A 116 5.50 5.94 -23.71
C THR A 116 6.16 6.50 -22.47
N HIS A 117 5.46 7.34 -21.70
CA HIS A 117 5.94 7.86 -20.42
C HIS A 117 6.26 6.71 -19.44
N GLU A 118 5.31 5.80 -19.23
CA GLU A 118 5.51 4.64 -18.33
C GLU A 118 6.60 3.68 -18.86
N MET A 119 6.68 3.51 -20.17
CA MET A 119 7.75 2.74 -20.79
C MET A 119 9.12 3.37 -20.55
N GLY A 120 9.22 4.69 -20.45
CA GLY A 120 10.42 5.40 -20.06
C GLY A 120 10.91 5.00 -18.67
N HIS A 121 10.01 4.97 -17.68
CA HIS A 121 10.33 4.46 -16.34
C HIS A 121 10.75 2.98 -16.38
N LEU A 122 10.05 2.16 -17.16
CA LEU A 122 10.36 0.74 -17.28
C LEU A 122 11.74 0.49 -17.89
N LEU A 123 12.08 1.19 -18.96
CA LEU A 123 13.39 1.07 -19.61
C LEU A 123 14.50 1.55 -18.66
N ALA A 124 14.35 2.73 -18.06
CA ALA A 124 15.29 3.24 -17.07
C ALA A 124 15.44 2.24 -15.90
N GLY A 125 14.35 1.73 -15.38
CA GLY A 125 14.35 0.74 -14.30
C GLY A 125 15.06 -0.56 -14.69
N TRP A 126 14.81 -1.06 -15.89
CA TRP A 126 15.46 -2.28 -16.40
C TRP A 126 16.98 -2.11 -16.47
N PHE A 127 17.46 -1.02 -17.06
CA PHE A 127 18.90 -0.71 -17.10
C PHE A 127 19.52 -0.53 -15.72
N LEU A 128 18.77 -0.01 -14.76
CA LEU A 128 19.22 0.21 -13.38
C LEU A 128 19.05 -1.02 -12.48
N GLY A 129 18.60 -2.14 -13.02
CA GLY A 129 18.44 -3.40 -12.28
C GLY A 129 17.17 -3.49 -11.45
N PHE A 130 16.15 -2.69 -11.72
CA PHE A 130 14.81 -2.87 -11.16
C PHE A 130 14.06 -3.99 -11.87
N ARG A 131 13.07 -4.55 -11.19
CA ARG A 131 12.12 -5.52 -11.75
C ARG A 131 10.77 -4.87 -11.92
N LEU A 132 10.18 -5.05 -13.09
CA LEU A 132 8.77 -4.72 -13.26
C LEU A 132 7.94 -5.64 -12.38
N LYS A 133 7.04 -5.03 -11.64
CA LYS A 133 6.06 -5.70 -10.82
C LYS A 133 4.67 -5.58 -11.41
N GLN A 134 4.28 -4.38 -11.72
CA GLN A 134 2.95 -4.05 -12.20
C GLN A 134 3.02 -2.88 -13.16
N ILE A 135 2.22 -2.92 -14.21
CA ILE A 135 1.94 -1.78 -15.08
C ILE A 135 0.43 -1.64 -15.29
N LYS A 136 -0.06 -0.42 -15.24
CA LYS A 136 -1.44 -0.05 -15.56
C LYS A 136 -1.43 1.01 -16.63
N ILE A 137 -2.25 0.84 -17.67
CA ILE A 137 -2.38 1.80 -18.75
C ILE A 137 -3.84 1.81 -19.16
N GLY A 138 -4.52 2.94 -18.96
CA GLY A 138 -5.96 3.02 -19.18
C GLY A 138 -6.69 1.97 -18.34
N THR A 139 -7.38 1.05 -19.01
CA THR A 139 -8.07 -0.09 -18.39
C THR A 139 -7.23 -1.37 -18.33
N LEU A 140 -6.05 -1.37 -18.94
CA LEU A 140 -5.17 -2.55 -18.97
C LEU A 140 -4.35 -2.61 -17.69
N HIS A 141 -4.35 -3.78 -17.08
CA HIS A 141 -3.56 -4.08 -15.89
C HIS A 141 -2.74 -5.35 -16.13
N LEU A 142 -1.43 -5.20 -16.11
CA LEU A 142 -0.46 -6.29 -16.18
C LEU A 142 0.24 -6.40 -14.84
N ASP A 143 0.00 -7.50 -14.14
CA ASP A 143 0.77 -7.87 -12.96
C ASP A 143 1.68 -9.05 -13.32
N ARG A 144 2.96 -8.94 -13.05
CA ARG A 144 3.92 -10.02 -13.31
C ARG A 144 3.55 -11.33 -12.60
N ASN A 145 2.83 -11.24 -11.53
CA ASN A 145 2.48 -12.37 -10.66
C ASN A 145 1.08 -12.91 -10.94
N ALA A 146 0.20 -12.09 -11.48
CA ALA A 146 -1.10 -12.52 -11.96
C ALA A 146 -0.94 -12.94 -13.43
N ARG A 147 -1.21 -14.21 -13.74
CA ARG A 147 -1.18 -14.74 -15.12
C ARG A 147 -2.28 -14.15 -16.01
N CYS A 148 -2.95 -13.10 -15.58
CA CYS A 148 -4.06 -12.46 -16.25
C CYS A 148 -3.73 -11.00 -16.58
N ALA A 149 -3.61 -10.70 -17.87
CA ALA A 149 -3.89 -9.37 -18.38
C ALA A 149 -5.41 -9.27 -18.53
N GLY A 150 -6.05 -8.39 -17.78
CA GLY A 150 -7.50 -8.21 -17.87
C GLY A 150 -7.89 -6.75 -17.74
N PRO A 151 -9.10 -6.37 -18.15
CA PRO A 151 -9.60 -5.03 -17.88
C PRO A 151 -9.72 -4.83 -16.37
N TYR A 152 -9.09 -3.79 -15.87
CA TYR A 152 -9.15 -3.42 -14.46
C TYR A 152 -10.46 -2.67 -14.18
N CYS A 153 -11.35 -3.28 -13.39
CA CYS A 153 -12.56 -2.64 -12.87
C CYS A 153 -12.26 -1.88 -11.57
N GLY A 154 -11.33 -0.97 -11.58
CA GLY A 154 -10.94 -0.15 -10.43
C GLY A 154 -11.21 1.34 -10.64
N ASP A 155 -11.10 2.10 -9.58
CA ASP A 155 -11.71 3.40 -9.35
C ASP A 155 -11.27 4.58 -10.24
N ALA A 156 -10.41 4.41 -11.23
CA ALA A 156 -10.09 5.46 -12.19
C ALA A 156 -9.36 4.93 -13.43
N ILE A 157 -9.70 5.46 -14.58
CA ILE A 157 -8.88 5.38 -15.79
C ILE A 157 -7.60 6.17 -15.51
N THR A 158 -6.46 5.48 -15.41
CA THR A 158 -5.16 6.14 -15.27
C THR A 158 -4.48 6.21 -16.63
N LEU A 159 -3.87 7.35 -16.96
CA LEU A 159 -3.07 7.48 -18.19
C LEU A 159 -1.92 6.49 -18.22
N GLY A 160 -1.34 6.20 -17.06
CA GLY A 160 -0.31 5.21 -16.85
C GLY A 160 0.10 5.12 -15.39
N SER A 161 0.66 3.98 -15.00
CA SER A 161 1.33 3.78 -13.71
C SER A 161 2.18 2.52 -13.78
N ALA A 162 3.47 2.64 -13.55
CA ALA A 162 4.41 1.53 -13.48
C ALA A 162 4.96 1.36 -12.07
N VAL A 163 4.97 0.13 -11.58
CA VAL A 163 5.55 -0.20 -10.29
C VAL A 163 6.79 -1.05 -10.51
N LEU A 164 7.91 -0.53 -10.06
CA LEU A 164 9.21 -1.14 -10.17
C LEU A 164 9.81 -1.42 -8.79
N GLU A 165 10.45 -2.55 -8.65
CA GLU A 165 11.05 -3.02 -7.41
C GLU A 165 12.56 -3.20 -7.59
N PRO A 166 13.42 -2.64 -6.71
CA PRO A 166 14.85 -2.88 -6.79
C PRO A 166 15.18 -4.35 -6.54
N ARG A 167 16.14 -4.88 -7.30
CA ARG A 167 16.54 -6.30 -7.16
C ARG A 167 17.43 -6.58 -5.96
N MET A 168 18.17 -5.57 -5.49
CA MET A 168 19.23 -5.73 -4.49
C MET A 168 18.94 -4.91 -3.24
N SER A 169 19.12 -5.55 -2.08
CA SER A 169 18.86 -4.96 -0.76
C SER A 169 20.05 -4.21 -0.16
N ASP A 170 21.26 -4.53 -0.60
CA ASP A 170 22.49 -4.15 0.11
C ASP A 170 23.20 -2.93 -0.51
N GLN A 171 22.44 -2.11 -1.24
CA GLN A 171 23.00 -0.88 -1.79
C GLN A 171 23.02 0.22 -0.74
N ASP A 172 24.08 1.00 -0.76
CA ASP A 172 24.18 2.23 0.02
C ASP A 172 23.08 3.22 -0.38
N ASP A 173 22.74 4.15 0.52
CA ASP A 173 21.69 5.14 0.28
C ASP A 173 21.99 6.04 -0.93
N ALA A 174 23.27 6.34 -1.18
CA ALA A 174 23.67 7.17 -2.30
C ALA A 174 23.43 6.48 -3.65
N THR A 175 23.76 5.20 -3.76
CA THR A 175 23.53 4.41 -4.97
C THR A 175 22.02 4.20 -5.22
N LEU A 176 21.25 3.87 -4.20
CA LEU A 176 19.79 3.74 -4.32
C LEU A 176 19.15 5.07 -4.75
N ARG A 177 19.54 6.17 -4.12
CA ARG A 177 19.07 7.51 -4.47
C ARG A 177 19.35 7.86 -5.92
N ARG A 178 20.60 7.65 -6.40
CA ARG A 178 20.95 7.88 -7.80
C ARG A 178 20.11 7.06 -8.76
N ARG A 179 19.92 5.78 -8.48
CA ARG A 179 19.08 4.90 -9.32
C ARG A 179 17.63 5.34 -9.35
N LEU A 180 17.07 5.74 -8.21
CA LEU A 180 15.70 6.28 -8.15
C LEU A 180 15.58 7.60 -8.90
N LEU A 181 16.60 8.47 -8.85
CA LEU A 181 16.63 9.70 -9.61
C LEU A 181 16.54 9.43 -11.12
N PHE A 182 17.37 8.54 -11.64
CA PHE A 182 17.33 8.17 -13.06
C PHE A 182 16.04 7.43 -13.43
N LEU A 183 15.51 6.64 -12.53
CA LEU A 183 14.21 6.00 -12.72
C LEU A 183 13.10 7.03 -12.91
N MET A 184 13.05 8.05 -12.04
CA MET A 184 12.04 9.13 -12.14
C MET A 184 12.23 10.02 -13.37
N LEU A 185 13.45 10.21 -13.84
CA LEU A 185 13.74 10.94 -15.09
C LEU A 185 13.30 10.19 -16.34
N GLY A 186 13.20 8.85 -16.27
CA GLY A 186 12.90 7.99 -17.42
C GLY A 186 11.60 8.36 -18.13
N GLY A 187 10.53 8.57 -17.38
CA GLY A 187 9.21 8.94 -17.93
C GLY A 187 9.22 10.29 -18.67
N PRO A 188 9.59 11.38 -17.99
CA PRO A 188 9.67 12.70 -18.64
C PRO A 188 10.57 12.71 -19.87
N LEU A 189 11.74 12.07 -19.82
CA LEU A 189 12.65 11.99 -20.97
C LEU A 189 12.05 11.22 -22.13
N ALA A 190 11.36 10.11 -21.88
CA ALA A 190 10.67 9.36 -22.93
C ALA A 190 9.55 10.19 -23.58
N SER A 191 8.81 10.95 -22.79
CA SER A 191 7.75 11.85 -23.30
C SER A 191 8.32 12.97 -24.16
N ILE A 192 9.42 13.61 -23.74
CA ILE A 192 10.11 14.65 -24.54
C ILE A 192 10.65 14.04 -25.84
N SER A 193 11.25 12.86 -25.77
CA SER A 193 11.79 12.16 -26.93
C SER A 193 10.68 11.79 -27.93
N LEU A 194 9.52 11.33 -27.45
CA LEU A 194 8.36 11.05 -28.31
C LEU A 194 7.86 12.34 -28.98
N ALA A 195 7.71 13.42 -28.21
CA ALA A 195 7.26 14.69 -28.77
C ALA A 195 8.19 15.17 -29.89
N GLY A 196 9.51 15.16 -29.65
CA GLY A 196 10.50 15.54 -30.65
C GLY A 196 10.52 14.61 -31.86
N ALA A 197 10.36 13.29 -31.67
CA ALA A 197 10.33 12.33 -32.76
C ALA A 197 9.09 12.51 -33.67
N LEU A 198 7.91 12.79 -33.09
CA LEU A 198 6.67 13.02 -33.83
C LEU A 198 6.74 14.32 -34.63
N GLU A 199 7.29 15.41 -34.08
CA GLU A 199 7.49 16.66 -34.83
C GLU A 199 8.56 16.49 -35.92
N ALA A 200 9.65 15.80 -35.64
CA ALA A 200 10.65 15.49 -36.66
C ALA A 200 10.06 14.65 -37.78
N ALA A 201 9.27 13.62 -37.49
CA ALA A 201 8.59 12.81 -38.48
C ALA A 201 7.68 13.66 -39.39
N GLN A 202 6.91 14.59 -38.79
CA GLN A 202 6.08 15.51 -39.55
C GLN A 202 6.91 16.37 -40.53
N TYR A 203 8.05 16.88 -40.05
CA TYR A 203 8.94 17.72 -40.88
C TYR A 203 9.57 16.94 -42.05
N PHE A 204 10.08 15.72 -41.81
CA PHE A 204 10.82 14.95 -42.81
C PHE A 204 9.91 14.18 -43.79
N ILE A 205 8.76 13.67 -43.32
CA ILE A 205 7.88 12.82 -44.13
C ILE A 205 6.89 13.66 -44.91
N GLN A 206 6.55 14.87 -44.46
CA GLN A 206 5.54 15.76 -45.04
C GLN A 206 4.21 15.01 -45.34
N PRO A 207 3.61 14.38 -44.32
CA PRO A 207 2.44 13.53 -44.48
C PRO A 207 1.21 14.36 -44.90
N ASP A 208 0.15 13.65 -45.31
CA ASP A 208 -1.15 14.29 -45.53
C ASP A 208 -1.69 14.97 -44.27
N PHE A 209 -2.69 15.83 -44.42
CA PHE A 209 -3.24 16.66 -43.35
C PHE A 209 -3.70 15.85 -42.15
N ILE A 210 -4.34 14.68 -42.33
CA ILE A 210 -4.87 13.87 -41.22
C ILE A 210 -3.72 13.27 -40.40
N VAL A 211 -2.70 12.75 -41.07
CA VAL A 211 -1.51 12.17 -40.43
C VAL A 211 -0.70 13.26 -39.78
N ALA A 212 -0.48 14.41 -40.46
CA ALA A 212 0.21 15.57 -39.86
C ALA A 212 -0.49 16.04 -38.56
N PHE A 213 -1.80 16.21 -38.61
CA PHE A 213 -2.60 16.56 -37.45
C PHE A 213 -2.46 15.54 -36.30
N SER A 214 -2.52 14.24 -36.63
CA SER A 214 -2.38 13.16 -35.64
C SER A 214 -1.01 13.16 -34.98
N LEU A 215 0.07 13.34 -35.72
CA LEU A 215 1.43 13.44 -35.21
C LEU A 215 1.59 14.66 -34.32
N HIS A 216 1.07 15.81 -34.74
CA HIS A 216 1.15 17.05 -33.95
C HIS A 216 0.38 16.95 -32.64
N VAL A 217 -0.85 16.41 -32.66
CA VAL A 217 -1.63 16.16 -31.43
C VAL A 217 -0.89 15.20 -30.50
N GLY A 218 -0.29 14.13 -31.03
CA GLY A 218 0.53 13.19 -30.26
C GLY A 218 1.75 13.86 -29.62
N ALA A 219 2.47 14.68 -30.37
CA ALA A 219 3.61 15.45 -29.90
C ALA A 219 3.21 16.39 -28.76
N LEU A 220 2.11 17.11 -28.95
CA LEU A 220 1.60 18.06 -27.97
C LEU A 220 1.17 17.37 -26.66
N PHE A 221 0.42 16.25 -26.72
CA PHE A 221 0.10 15.47 -25.54
C PHE A 221 1.34 14.97 -24.79
N SER A 222 2.35 14.50 -25.52
CA SER A 222 3.60 14.02 -24.93
C SER A 222 4.38 15.15 -24.27
N ALA A 223 4.47 16.32 -24.89
CA ALA A 223 5.12 17.50 -24.33
C ALA A 223 4.40 18.00 -23.06
N LEU A 224 3.05 18.10 -23.10
CA LEU A 224 2.25 18.51 -21.96
C LEU A 224 2.38 17.51 -20.79
N LEU A 225 2.39 16.22 -21.07
CA LEU A 225 2.60 15.18 -20.06
C LEU A 225 3.98 15.30 -19.43
N ALA A 226 5.04 15.53 -20.23
CA ALA A 226 6.38 15.74 -19.72
C ALA A 226 6.46 16.96 -18.78
N ILE A 227 5.86 18.08 -19.19
CA ILE A 227 5.81 19.29 -18.36
C ILE A 227 5.04 19.03 -17.06
N ALA A 228 3.85 18.43 -17.15
CA ALA A 228 3.05 18.12 -15.96
C ALA A 228 3.76 17.16 -15.01
N ALA A 229 4.43 16.13 -15.52
CA ALA A 229 5.21 15.20 -14.72
C ALA A 229 6.41 15.86 -14.05
N CYS A 230 7.04 16.85 -14.69
CA CYS A 230 8.16 17.62 -14.13
C CYS A 230 7.74 18.68 -13.11
N LEU A 231 6.47 19.07 -13.03
CA LEU A 231 6.03 20.01 -12.00
C LEU A 231 6.18 19.38 -10.61
N PRO A 232 6.84 20.08 -9.64
CA PRO A 232 7.04 19.53 -8.30
C PRO A 232 5.77 19.64 -7.45
N ASP A 233 4.84 18.75 -7.65
CA ASP A 233 3.53 18.75 -7.03
C ASP A 233 3.16 17.39 -6.41
N ALA A 234 2.15 17.39 -5.57
CA ALA A 234 1.51 16.18 -5.04
C ALA A 234 0.02 16.22 -5.39
N ASN A 235 -0.49 15.10 -5.89
CA ASN A 235 -1.91 15.03 -6.17
C ASN A 235 -2.75 15.00 -4.87
N ARG A 236 -4.09 15.07 -5.00
CA ARG A 236 -5.05 15.05 -3.88
C ARG A 236 -4.88 13.88 -2.92
N ARG A 237 -4.27 12.78 -3.37
CA ARG A 237 -4.00 11.60 -2.56
C ARG A 237 -2.61 11.62 -1.93
N GLY A 238 -1.91 12.76 -1.96
CA GLY A 238 -0.57 12.91 -1.42
C GLY A 238 0.50 12.10 -2.17
N ILE A 239 0.23 11.72 -3.45
CA ILE A 239 1.20 11.07 -4.31
C ILE A 239 2.01 12.15 -5.02
N PHE A 240 3.32 12.10 -4.89
CA PHE A 240 4.22 13.04 -5.52
C PHE A 240 4.39 12.75 -7.02
N SER A 241 4.45 13.82 -7.83
CA SER A 241 4.85 13.76 -9.23
C SER A 241 6.30 13.34 -9.39
N ASP A 242 6.72 12.97 -10.61
CA ASP A 242 8.13 12.67 -10.91
C ASP A 242 9.04 13.86 -10.59
N GLY A 243 8.62 15.07 -10.97
CA GLY A 243 9.34 16.31 -10.66
C GLY A 243 9.49 16.55 -9.16
N ALA A 244 8.46 16.30 -8.37
CA ALA A 244 8.56 16.38 -6.91
C ALA A 244 9.54 15.35 -6.35
N ARG A 245 9.52 14.10 -6.87
CA ARG A 245 10.45 13.04 -6.51
C ARG A 245 11.89 13.39 -6.89
N ILE A 246 12.11 13.85 -8.13
CA ILE A 246 13.41 14.30 -8.61
C ILE A 246 13.96 15.41 -7.71
N LEU A 247 13.15 16.43 -7.45
CA LEU A 247 13.56 17.57 -6.62
C LEU A 247 13.92 17.15 -5.19
N THR A 248 13.11 16.28 -4.59
CA THR A 248 13.34 15.72 -3.25
C THR A 248 14.66 14.95 -3.21
N LEU A 249 14.93 14.09 -4.20
CA LEU A 249 16.16 13.31 -4.28
C LEU A 249 17.40 14.19 -4.51
N LEU A 250 17.26 15.25 -5.33
CA LEU A 250 18.37 16.20 -5.59
C LEU A 250 18.70 17.04 -4.35
N ARG A 251 17.69 17.48 -3.62
CA ARG A 251 17.87 18.23 -2.37
C ARG A 251 18.42 17.39 -1.23
N ASN A 252 18.26 16.07 -1.33
CA ASN A 252 18.63 15.14 -0.25
C ASN A 252 18.03 15.54 1.10
N ASP A 253 16.76 15.93 1.09
CA ASP A 253 16.06 16.40 2.26
C ASP A 253 15.47 15.22 3.08
N ALA A 254 14.86 15.54 4.22
CA ALA A 254 14.25 14.55 5.08
C ALA A 254 13.13 13.72 4.40
N LYS A 255 12.48 14.26 3.35
CA LYS A 255 11.49 13.53 2.55
C LYS A 255 12.16 12.49 1.65
N ALA A 256 13.37 12.78 1.13
CA ALA A 256 14.19 11.81 0.41
C ALA A 256 14.58 10.65 1.33
N GLU A 257 15.09 10.96 2.51
CA GLU A 257 15.48 9.97 3.52
C GLU A 257 14.30 9.08 3.92
N ARG A 258 13.11 9.66 4.12
CA ARG A 258 11.89 8.92 4.37
C ARG A 258 11.57 7.96 3.22
N TRP A 259 11.58 8.44 1.99
CA TRP A 259 11.24 7.63 0.83
C TRP A 259 12.21 6.47 0.62
N LEU A 260 13.53 6.74 0.72
CA LEU A 260 14.57 5.70 0.68
C LEU A 260 14.37 4.65 1.76
N SER A 261 14.09 5.08 3.00
CA SER A 261 13.86 4.21 4.13
C SER A 261 12.59 3.38 3.97
N ASN A 262 11.50 3.96 3.46
CA ASN A 262 10.28 3.23 3.10
C ASN A 262 10.57 2.11 2.09
N ILE A 263 11.33 2.43 1.03
CA ILE A 263 11.71 1.46 0.01
C ILE A 263 12.56 0.33 0.62
N ARG A 264 13.50 0.64 1.50
CA ARG A 264 14.35 -0.37 2.17
C ARG A 264 13.53 -1.30 3.05
N CYS A 265 12.62 -0.77 3.86
CA CYS A 265 11.71 -1.59 4.67
C CYS A 265 10.83 -2.48 3.79
N GLN A 266 10.33 -1.97 2.66
CA GLN A 266 9.56 -2.76 1.71
C GLN A 266 10.40 -3.87 1.06
N ILE A 267 11.64 -3.57 0.67
CA ILE A 267 12.57 -4.58 0.13
C ILE A 267 12.81 -5.68 1.17
N ALA A 268 13.09 -5.31 2.42
CA ALA A 268 13.32 -6.26 3.51
C ALA A 268 12.10 -7.18 3.69
N LEU A 269 10.89 -6.60 3.67
CA LEU A 269 9.65 -7.34 3.76
C LEU A 269 9.45 -8.30 2.58
N ASN A 270 9.70 -7.83 1.36
CA ASN A 270 9.60 -8.65 0.15
C ASN A 270 10.61 -9.80 0.09
N GLN A 271 11.71 -9.66 0.80
CA GLN A 271 12.73 -10.70 0.98
C GLN A 271 12.41 -11.69 2.11
N GLY A 272 11.30 -11.48 2.83
CA GLY A 272 10.91 -12.30 3.97
C GLY A 272 11.67 -11.99 5.25
N ARG A 273 12.33 -10.83 5.34
CA ARG A 273 12.89 -10.38 6.63
C ARG A 273 11.76 -9.94 7.53
N HIS A 274 11.70 -10.55 8.71
CA HIS A 274 10.65 -10.24 9.68
C HIS A 274 10.69 -8.76 10.10
N PRO A 275 9.56 -8.06 10.24
CA PRO A 275 9.56 -6.65 10.66
C PRO A 275 10.34 -6.37 11.94
N ARG A 276 10.33 -7.28 12.92
CA ARG A 276 11.12 -7.15 14.17
C ARG A 276 12.63 -7.05 13.95
N ASP A 277 13.13 -7.60 12.80
CA ASP A 277 14.55 -7.66 12.48
C ASP A 277 15.01 -6.50 11.58
N TRP A 278 14.10 -5.55 11.27
CA TRP A 278 14.47 -4.39 10.48
C TRP A 278 15.37 -3.45 11.27
N ASP A 279 16.26 -2.78 10.54
CA ASP A 279 17.12 -1.75 11.13
C ASP A 279 16.30 -0.62 11.75
N GLN A 280 16.47 -0.45 13.06
CA GLN A 280 15.77 0.60 13.82
C GLN A 280 16.04 2.00 13.26
N ALA A 281 17.27 2.28 12.83
CA ALA A 281 17.61 3.57 12.26
C ALA A 281 16.86 3.81 10.93
N CYS A 282 16.69 2.76 10.12
CA CYS A 282 15.91 2.83 8.89
C CYS A 282 14.44 3.15 9.19
N VAL A 283 13.83 2.43 10.14
CA VAL A 283 12.46 2.67 10.58
C VAL A 283 12.31 4.07 11.17
N ALA A 284 13.28 4.52 11.99
CA ALA A 284 13.29 5.85 12.59
C ALA A 284 13.35 6.96 11.52
N ARG A 285 14.23 6.84 10.51
CA ARG A 285 14.32 7.78 9.39
C ARG A 285 13.03 7.80 8.57
N ALA A 286 12.43 6.63 8.31
CA ALA A 286 11.16 6.57 7.61
C ALA A 286 10.08 7.40 8.29
N ALA A 287 9.99 7.33 9.60
CA ALA A 287 8.94 7.96 10.37
C ALA A 287 9.28 9.35 10.94
N ALA A 288 10.50 9.83 10.77
CA ALA A 288 10.96 11.11 11.31
C ALA A 288 10.22 12.33 10.72
N VAL A 289 9.74 12.23 9.48
CA VAL A 289 9.07 13.33 8.80
C VAL A 289 7.56 13.18 8.91
N SER A 290 6.93 14.17 9.51
CA SER A 290 5.47 14.27 9.58
C SER A 290 4.99 15.32 8.59
N ASP A 291 4.37 14.89 7.51
CA ASP A 291 3.66 15.74 6.57
C ASP A 291 2.35 15.07 6.13
N ASP A 292 1.53 15.84 5.44
CA ASP A 292 0.26 15.40 4.88
C ASP A 292 0.48 14.72 3.53
N SER A 293 1.14 13.57 3.53
CA SER A 293 1.44 12.83 2.31
C SER A 293 1.15 11.35 2.47
N ARG A 294 1.03 10.68 1.33
CA ARG A 294 0.90 9.23 1.27
C ARG A 294 2.16 8.52 1.76
N ASP A 295 3.33 9.11 1.51
CA ASP A 295 4.59 8.55 2.01
C ASP A 295 4.68 8.59 3.52
N ALA A 296 4.13 9.66 4.13
CA ALA A 296 4.04 9.74 5.56
C ALA A 296 3.04 8.70 6.09
N TYR A 297 1.91 8.44 5.46
CA TYR A 297 1.06 7.30 5.77
C TYR A 297 1.86 6.00 5.67
N VAL A 298 2.62 5.76 4.64
CA VAL A 298 3.44 4.58 4.40
C VAL A 298 4.47 4.39 5.52
N ALA A 299 5.20 5.41 5.89
CA ALA A 299 6.21 5.34 6.93
C ALA A 299 5.66 4.96 8.32
N ARG A 300 4.51 5.47 8.71
CA ARG A 300 3.89 5.21 10.02
C ARG A 300 3.38 3.78 10.17
N TRP A 301 2.91 3.16 9.12
CA TRP A 301 2.52 1.76 9.15
C TRP A 301 3.74 0.83 9.25
N LEU A 302 4.80 1.03 8.44
CA LEU A 302 5.97 0.15 8.50
C LEU A 302 6.53 0.08 9.92
N ALA A 303 6.62 1.21 10.61
CA ALA A 303 7.11 1.16 11.96
C ALA A 303 6.06 0.72 12.99
N TYR A 304 4.73 0.84 12.70
CA TYR A 304 3.72 0.09 13.46
C TYR A 304 3.99 -1.40 13.39
N LEU A 305 4.19 -1.94 12.17
CA LEU A 305 4.52 -3.36 12.01
C LEU A 305 5.79 -3.73 12.78
N TRP A 306 6.84 -2.91 12.65
CA TRP A 306 8.09 -3.12 13.37
C TRP A 306 7.90 -3.13 14.90
N ALA A 307 7.16 -2.18 15.42
CA ALA A 307 6.91 -2.09 16.87
C ALA A 307 5.99 -3.21 17.37
N ALA A 308 4.92 -3.53 16.62
CA ALA A 308 3.98 -4.57 16.98
C ALA A 308 4.64 -5.96 17.03
N GLU A 309 5.49 -6.27 16.04
CA GLU A 309 6.22 -7.55 16.01
C GLU A 309 7.33 -7.63 17.07
N ARG A 310 7.77 -6.50 17.59
CA ARG A 310 8.69 -6.43 18.75
C ARG A 310 7.96 -6.39 20.09
N GLN A 311 6.65 -6.45 20.10
CA GLN A 311 5.82 -6.35 21.31
C GLN A 311 5.99 -4.99 22.04
N ASP A 312 6.50 -3.96 21.35
CA ASP A 312 6.56 -2.60 21.89
C ASP A 312 5.21 -1.92 21.71
N ILE A 313 4.32 -2.19 22.66
CA ILE A 313 2.93 -1.72 22.62
C ILE A 313 2.87 -0.18 22.62
N THR A 314 3.79 0.48 23.28
CA THR A 314 3.83 1.95 23.38
C THR A 314 4.13 2.57 22.02
N CYS A 315 5.21 2.12 21.39
CA CYS A 315 5.56 2.55 20.04
C CYS A 315 4.50 2.15 19.02
N ALA A 316 3.99 0.92 19.08
CA ALA A 316 2.94 0.45 18.17
C ALA A 316 1.67 1.29 18.28
N THR A 317 1.24 1.64 19.51
CA THR A 317 0.09 2.54 19.73
C THR A 317 0.30 3.86 19.02
N LYS A 318 1.41 4.53 19.32
CA LYS A 318 1.75 5.84 18.79
C LYS A 318 1.80 5.85 17.28
N TYR A 319 2.30 4.78 16.71
CA TYR A 319 2.46 4.63 15.29
C TYR A 319 1.14 4.38 14.57
N LEU A 320 0.32 3.50 15.12
CA LEU A 320 -0.99 3.22 14.59
C LEU A 320 -1.91 4.47 14.67
N GLU A 321 -1.83 5.21 15.76
CA GLU A 321 -2.52 6.51 15.91
C GLU A 321 -2.08 7.51 14.87
N GLY A 322 -0.78 7.64 14.67
CA GLY A 322 -0.24 8.51 13.65
C GLY A 322 -0.70 8.12 12.24
N ALA A 323 -0.87 6.82 11.95
CA ALA A 323 -1.43 6.38 10.68
C ALA A 323 -2.92 6.78 10.55
N LEU A 324 -3.68 6.66 11.61
CA LEU A 324 -5.09 7.06 11.65
C LEU A 324 -5.28 8.58 11.48
N GLU A 325 -4.33 9.41 11.92
CA GLU A 325 -4.38 10.87 11.75
C GLU A 325 -4.30 11.31 10.29
N VAL A 326 -3.55 10.60 9.44
CA VAL A 326 -3.37 10.92 8.03
C VAL A 326 -4.18 10.01 7.10
N LEU A 327 -5.22 9.41 7.63
CA LEU A 327 -6.10 8.48 6.91
C LEU A 327 -6.74 9.07 5.64
N SER A 328 -6.85 10.39 5.54
CA SER A 328 -7.35 11.09 4.36
C SER A 328 -6.55 10.81 3.09
N TYR A 329 -5.25 10.51 3.23
CA TYR A 329 -4.36 10.17 2.12
C TYR A 329 -4.37 8.69 1.75
N ALA A 330 -5.05 7.87 2.55
CA ALA A 330 -5.20 6.44 2.29
C ALA A 330 -6.33 6.16 1.28
N THR A 331 -6.10 5.19 0.38
CA THR A 331 -7.19 4.68 -0.47
C THR A 331 -8.26 4.00 0.38
N PRO A 332 -9.49 3.83 -0.11
CA PRO A 332 -10.54 3.12 0.63
C PRO A 332 -10.09 1.74 1.14
N LYS A 333 -9.34 1.00 0.32
CA LYS A 333 -8.78 -0.30 0.68
C LYS A 333 -7.76 -0.22 1.81
N MET A 334 -6.88 0.77 1.76
CA MET A 334 -5.88 1.02 2.81
C MET A 334 -6.53 1.41 4.13
N ARG A 335 -7.59 2.20 4.08
CA ARG A 335 -8.36 2.59 5.27
C ARG A 335 -9.00 1.37 5.95
N ASP A 336 -9.67 0.52 5.17
CA ASP A 336 -10.29 -0.68 5.71
C ASP A 336 -9.25 -1.62 6.34
N TYR A 337 -8.07 -1.72 5.72
CA TYR A 337 -6.98 -2.51 6.27
C TYR A 337 -6.43 -1.90 7.57
N LEU A 338 -6.26 -0.59 7.65
CA LEU A 338 -5.84 0.07 8.88
C LEU A 338 -6.86 -0.10 10.01
N PHE A 339 -8.17 -0.08 9.68
CA PHE A 339 -9.22 -0.38 10.65
C PHE A 339 -9.16 -1.83 11.14
N LEU A 340 -8.84 -2.77 10.24
CA LEU A 340 -8.60 -4.15 10.64
C LEU A 340 -7.40 -4.26 11.61
N GLU A 341 -6.29 -3.58 11.31
CA GLU A 341 -5.13 -3.56 12.20
C GLU A 341 -5.45 -2.90 13.54
N ALA A 342 -6.21 -1.81 13.55
CA ALA A 342 -6.65 -1.16 14.78
C ALA A 342 -7.56 -2.11 15.60
N ALA A 343 -8.43 -2.86 14.94
CA ALA A 343 -9.27 -3.87 15.60
C ALA A 343 -8.43 -5.00 16.20
N VAL A 344 -7.52 -5.57 15.42
CA VAL A 344 -6.60 -6.62 15.91
C VAL A 344 -5.73 -6.10 17.04
N PHE A 345 -5.19 -4.88 16.93
CA PHE A 345 -4.39 -4.26 17.97
C PHE A 345 -5.16 -4.10 19.30
N GLN A 346 -6.39 -3.59 19.24
CA GLN A 346 -7.26 -3.44 20.42
C GLN A 346 -7.60 -4.79 21.06
N ALA A 347 -7.87 -5.79 20.23
CA ALA A 347 -8.19 -7.13 20.72
C ALA A 347 -6.94 -7.83 21.31
N TRP A 348 -5.85 -7.89 20.54
CA TRP A 348 -4.69 -8.70 20.88
C TRP A 348 -3.80 -8.09 21.97
N PHE A 349 -3.49 -6.78 21.83
CA PHE A 349 -2.54 -6.10 22.74
C PHE A 349 -3.19 -5.36 23.91
N ARG A 350 -4.49 -5.01 23.77
CA ARG A 350 -5.20 -4.23 24.77
C ARG A 350 -6.30 -5.03 25.49
N ASP A 351 -6.51 -6.28 25.11
CA ASP A 351 -7.58 -7.14 25.66
C ASP A 351 -8.96 -6.45 25.66
N ASN A 352 -9.25 -5.64 24.60
CA ASN A 352 -10.46 -4.81 24.56
C ASN A 352 -11.34 -5.15 23.34
N PRO A 353 -12.23 -6.16 23.46
CA PRO A 353 -13.09 -6.60 22.35
C PRO A 353 -14.08 -5.52 21.91
N SER A 354 -14.59 -4.70 22.83
CA SER A 354 -15.56 -3.65 22.50
C SER A 354 -14.96 -2.57 21.59
N LYS A 355 -13.73 -2.12 21.90
CA LYS A 355 -13.01 -1.17 21.03
C LYS A 355 -12.58 -1.83 19.72
N ALA A 356 -12.23 -3.10 19.72
CA ALA A 356 -11.95 -3.84 18.49
C ALA A 356 -13.16 -3.85 17.56
N LEU A 357 -14.34 -4.19 18.06
CA LEU A 357 -15.59 -4.18 17.30
C LEU A 357 -15.93 -2.78 16.75
N PHE A 358 -15.66 -1.72 17.51
CA PHE A 358 -15.81 -0.35 17.03
C PHE A 358 -15.02 -0.08 15.73
N TRP A 359 -13.81 -0.62 15.61
CA TRP A 359 -13.00 -0.50 14.39
C TRP A 359 -13.52 -1.41 13.28
N VAL A 360 -13.99 -2.61 13.61
CA VAL A 360 -14.60 -3.54 12.63
C VAL A 360 -15.80 -2.90 11.92
N TYR A 361 -16.67 -2.22 12.65
CA TYR A 361 -17.82 -1.52 12.07
C TYR A 361 -17.47 -0.40 11.09
N ARG A 362 -16.23 0.05 11.05
CA ARG A 362 -15.73 1.05 10.09
C ARG A 362 -15.28 0.46 8.77
N ILE A 363 -15.07 -0.85 8.70
CA ILE A 363 -14.68 -1.54 7.46
C ILE A 363 -15.89 -1.58 6.54
N ARG A 364 -15.91 -0.76 5.49
CA ARG A 364 -17.09 -0.58 4.63
C ARG A 364 -16.87 -0.96 3.18
N ASN A 365 -15.64 -0.77 2.67
CA ASN A 365 -15.37 -0.75 1.24
C ASN A 365 -14.82 -2.07 0.71
N HIS A 366 -14.41 -2.97 1.60
CA HIS A 366 -13.77 -4.22 1.21
C HIS A 366 -14.35 -5.41 1.94
N LYS A 367 -14.56 -6.49 1.19
CA LYS A 367 -14.76 -7.79 1.80
C LYS A 367 -13.42 -8.27 2.33
N LEU A 368 -13.32 -8.45 3.65
CA LEU A 368 -12.16 -9.10 4.26
C LEU A 368 -11.97 -10.50 3.66
N THR A 369 -10.71 -10.84 3.40
CA THR A 369 -10.35 -12.20 2.99
C THR A 369 -10.64 -13.19 4.11
N ARG A 370 -10.62 -14.47 3.77
CA ARG A 370 -10.79 -15.53 4.74
C ARG A 370 -9.72 -15.50 5.82
N LEU A 371 -8.46 -15.30 5.45
CA LEU A 371 -7.36 -15.16 6.40
C LEU A 371 -7.51 -13.92 7.31
N GLN A 372 -7.90 -12.78 6.75
CA GLN A 372 -8.14 -11.57 7.54
C GLN A 372 -9.26 -11.75 8.54
N LYS A 373 -10.36 -12.40 8.14
CA LYS A 373 -11.47 -12.74 9.03
C LYS A 373 -11.02 -13.67 10.15
N GLN A 374 -10.28 -14.73 9.80
CA GLN A 374 -9.77 -15.67 10.79
C GLN A 374 -8.82 -15.00 11.78
N ARG A 375 -7.90 -14.12 11.26
CA ARG A 375 -6.99 -13.35 12.12
C ARG A 375 -7.74 -12.45 13.10
N LEU A 376 -8.77 -11.77 12.63
CA LEU A 376 -9.62 -10.93 13.48
C LEU A 376 -10.39 -11.75 14.51
N ASP A 377 -11.02 -12.85 14.09
CA ASP A 377 -11.76 -13.72 14.97
C ASP A 377 -10.89 -14.31 16.07
N ILE A 378 -9.65 -14.73 15.72
CA ILE A 378 -8.68 -15.23 16.69
C ILE A 378 -8.33 -14.14 17.71
N ALA A 379 -8.11 -12.91 17.25
CA ALA A 379 -7.81 -11.79 18.14
C ALA A 379 -9.00 -11.44 19.07
N LEU A 380 -10.21 -11.50 18.56
CA LEU A 380 -11.43 -11.28 19.37
C LEU A 380 -11.61 -12.38 20.42
N LEU A 381 -11.49 -13.65 20.04
CA LEU A 381 -11.53 -14.77 20.99
C LEU A 381 -10.46 -14.67 22.07
N TRP A 382 -9.26 -14.22 21.71
CA TRP A 382 -8.19 -13.91 22.67
C TRP A 382 -8.63 -12.84 23.68
N ALA A 383 -9.17 -11.72 23.19
CA ALA A 383 -9.63 -10.61 24.03
C ALA A 383 -10.83 -10.97 24.93
N GLU A 384 -11.70 -11.86 24.46
CA GLU A 384 -12.80 -12.43 25.24
C GLU A 384 -12.32 -13.45 26.28
N GLY A 385 -11.06 -13.83 26.25
CA GLY A 385 -10.48 -14.84 27.13
C GLY A 385 -10.81 -16.28 26.77
N ARG A 386 -11.37 -16.52 25.61
CA ARG A 386 -11.67 -17.83 25.02
C ARG A 386 -10.42 -18.40 24.35
N LEU A 387 -9.40 -18.62 25.16
CA LEU A 387 -8.06 -18.97 24.69
C LEU A 387 -8.00 -20.28 23.94
N PHE A 388 -8.77 -21.28 24.36
CA PHE A 388 -8.81 -22.59 23.69
C PHE A 388 -9.43 -22.48 22.29
N ASP A 389 -10.54 -21.75 22.16
CA ASP A 389 -11.20 -21.53 20.87
C ASP A 389 -10.31 -20.73 19.92
N ALA A 390 -9.57 -19.73 20.44
CA ALA A 390 -8.59 -18.97 19.67
C ALA A 390 -7.44 -19.85 19.17
N TRP A 391 -6.91 -20.70 20.05
CA TRP A 391 -5.82 -21.64 19.75
C TRP A 391 -6.24 -22.69 18.72
N GLU A 392 -7.43 -23.29 18.88
CA GLU A 392 -7.99 -24.24 17.91
C GLU A 392 -8.19 -23.58 16.54
N LYS A 393 -8.81 -22.40 16.50
CA LYS A 393 -9.05 -21.67 15.26
C LYS A 393 -7.74 -21.26 14.57
N LEU A 394 -6.69 -20.92 15.33
CA LEU A 394 -5.37 -20.67 14.79
C LEU A 394 -4.80 -21.92 14.11
N GLY A 395 -4.87 -23.08 14.77
CA GLY A 395 -4.30 -24.34 14.28
C GLY A 395 -5.06 -24.94 13.09
N THR A 396 -6.36 -25.09 13.23
CA THR A 396 -7.25 -25.78 12.25
C THR A 396 -7.71 -24.87 11.12
N GLY A 397 -7.93 -23.59 11.39
CA GLY A 397 -8.40 -22.61 10.42
C GLY A 397 -7.27 -21.87 9.75
N TYR A 398 -6.64 -20.94 10.47
CA TYR A 398 -5.67 -20.00 9.92
C TYR A 398 -4.42 -20.69 9.35
N MET A 399 -3.80 -21.59 10.11
CA MET A 399 -2.61 -22.31 9.66
C MET A 399 -2.91 -23.26 8.48
N ALA A 400 -4.09 -23.85 8.44
CA ALA A 400 -4.50 -24.72 7.32
C ALA A 400 -4.64 -23.89 6.03
N GLU A 401 -5.26 -22.71 6.12
CA GLU A 401 -5.40 -21.78 4.99
C GLU A 401 -4.02 -21.29 4.50
N LEU A 402 -3.12 -20.92 5.43
CA LEU A 402 -1.75 -20.51 5.09
C LEU A 402 -0.99 -21.61 4.33
N ARG A 403 -1.11 -22.86 4.78
CA ARG A 403 -0.43 -24.01 4.11
C ARG A 403 -0.97 -24.27 2.71
N GLY A 404 -2.23 -23.94 2.45
CA GLY A 404 -2.86 -24.01 1.12
C GLY A 404 -2.31 -22.99 0.12
N LEU A 405 -1.63 -21.95 0.59
CA LEU A 405 -1.04 -20.94 -0.28
C LEU A 405 0.31 -21.38 -0.85
N PRO A 406 0.66 -20.90 -2.05
CA PRO A 406 1.99 -21.13 -2.61
C PRO A 406 3.10 -20.65 -1.68
N ALA A 407 4.25 -21.34 -1.69
CA ALA A 407 5.40 -20.93 -0.90
C ALA A 407 5.89 -19.53 -1.29
N SER A 408 6.03 -18.65 -0.32
CA SER A 408 6.44 -17.26 -0.52
C SER A 408 7.02 -16.67 0.76
N PRO A 409 7.85 -15.62 0.66
CA PRO A 409 8.33 -14.91 1.83
C PRO A 409 7.21 -14.43 2.76
N GLY A 410 6.11 -13.93 2.21
CA GLY A 410 4.97 -13.49 3.02
C GLY A 410 4.23 -14.60 3.74
N ARG A 411 4.10 -15.78 3.11
CA ARG A 411 3.56 -16.96 3.78
C ARG A 411 4.46 -17.36 4.95
N THR A 412 5.77 -17.40 4.76
CA THR A 412 6.74 -17.73 5.82
C THR A 412 6.61 -16.77 7.00
N LEU A 413 6.56 -15.46 6.73
CA LEU A 413 6.36 -14.45 7.78
C LEU A 413 5.04 -14.63 8.53
N ALA A 414 3.95 -14.91 7.83
CA ALA A 414 2.66 -15.15 8.44
C ALA A 414 2.64 -16.43 9.29
N GLU A 415 3.34 -17.50 8.85
CA GLU A 415 3.52 -18.73 9.62
C GLU A 415 4.35 -18.49 10.88
N GLU A 416 5.40 -17.67 10.82
CA GLU A 416 6.22 -17.28 11.98
C GLU A 416 5.40 -16.45 12.99
N SER A 417 4.66 -15.45 12.54
CA SER A 417 3.78 -14.65 13.40
C SER A 417 2.68 -15.52 14.04
N ALA A 418 2.11 -16.45 13.28
CA ALA A 418 1.11 -17.39 13.82
C ALA A 418 1.70 -18.35 14.87
N ALA A 419 2.95 -18.82 14.66
CA ALA A 419 3.65 -19.63 15.66
C ALA A 419 3.92 -18.85 16.94
N GLU A 420 4.25 -17.56 16.83
CA GLU A 420 4.42 -16.68 17.99
C GLU A 420 3.09 -16.49 18.75
N TRP A 421 2.00 -16.23 18.05
CA TRP A 421 0.67 -16.14 18.65
C TRP A 421 0.30 -17.42 19.37
N LYS A 422 0.59 -18.58 18.77
CA LYS A 422 0.36 -19.87 19.41
C LYS A 422 1.10 -20.00 20.74
N ARG A 423 2.39 -19.66 20.78
CA ARG A 423 3.19 -19.68 22.01
C ARG A 423 2.62 -18.75 23.11
N GLN A 424 2.17 -17.56 22.72
CA GLN A 424 1.54 -16.62 23.66
C GLN A 424 0.24 -17.16 24.24
N MET A 425 -0.60 -17.79 23.41
CA MET A 425 -1.84 -18.43 23.88
C MET A 425 -1.54 -19.57 24.85
N GLU A 426 -0.60 -20.45 24.52
CA GLU A 426 -0.19 -21.57 25.37
C GLU A 426 0.35 -21.07 26.72
N SER A 427 1.20 -20.05 26.71
CA SER A 427 1.73 -19.42 27.94
C SER A 427 0.61 -18.83 28.80
N ARG A 428 -0.35 -18.13 28.20
CA ARG A 428 -1.49 -17.54 28.93
C ARG A 428 -2.44 -18.61 29.47
N MET A 429 -2.68 -19.71 28.74
CA MET A 429 -3.46 -20.84 29.23
C MET A 429 -2.81 -21.51 30.42
N LEU A 430 -1.51 -21.78 30.36
CA LEU A 430 -0.73 -22.35 31.46
C LEU A 430 -0.78 -21.45 32.72
N THR A 431 -0.58 -20.15 32.55
CA THR A 431 -0.64 -19.18 33.66
C THR A 431 -2.03 -19.16 34.31
N ARG A 432 -3.12 -19.28 33.53
CA ARG A 432 -4.47 -19.36 34.09
C ARG A 432 -4.71 -20.66 34.82
N ALA A 433 -4.27 -21.80 34.28
CA ALA A 433 -4.36 -23.10 34.94
C ALA A 433 -3.61 -23.11 36.28
N TRP A 434 -2.39 -22.57 36.33
CA TRP A 434 -1.61 -22.40 37.55
C TRP A 434 -2.30 -21.55 38.61
N ARG A 435 -2.84 -20.40 38.23
CA ARG A 435 -3.59 -19.52 39.15
C ARG A 435 -4.83 -20.21 39.71
N SER A 436 -5.54 -20.96 38.89
CA SER A 436 -6.72 -21.72 39.32
C SER A 436 -6.34 -22.80 40.31
N MET A 437 -5.28 -23.59 40.06
CA MET A 437 -4.80 -24.61 40.98
C MET A 437 -4.32 -24.00 42.32
N TYR A 438 -3.58 -22.88 42.28
CA TYR A 438 -3.11 -22.21 43.46
C TYR A 438 -4.24 -21.59 44.27
N SER A 439 -5.28 -21.05 43.64
CA SER A 439 -6.45 -20.53 44.37
C SER A 439 -7.26 -21.64 45.03
N ILE A 440 -7.32 -22.81 44.44
CA ILE A 440 -7.98 -23.99 45.01
C ILE A 440 -7.16 -24.52 46.20
N SER A 441 -5.82 -24.62 46.07
CA SER A 441 -4.96 -25.08 47.15
C SER A 441 -4.95 -24.12 48.34
N SER A 442 -4.98 -22.81 48.11
CA SER A 442 -5.05 -21.79 49.15
C SER A 442 -6.39 -21.75 49.89
N GLN A 443 -7.46 -22.25 49.27
CA GLN A 443 -8.76 -22.41 49.95
C GLN A 443 -8.88 -23.71 50.77
N LEU A 444 -8.04 -24.69 50.44
CA LEU A 444 -8.04 -26.00 51.14
C LEU A 444 -7.12 -26.08 52.33
N GLU A 445 -6.18 -25.14 52.49
CA GLU A 445 -5.09 -25.26 53.46
C GLU A 445 -5.37 -24.86 54.92
N PRO A 446 -6.32 -23.98 55.32
CA PRO A 446 -6.38 -23.65 56.76
C PRO A 446 -7.27 -24.53 57.62
N ALA A 447 -8.26 -25.21 57.02
CA ALA A 447 -9.26 -25.92 57.87
C ALA A 447 -8.99 -27.44 58.01
N SER A 448 -8.46 -28.07 56.95
CA SER A 448 -8.30 -29.52 56.92
C SER A 448 -7.03 -30.01 57.61
N LEU A 449 -5.98 -29.24 57.58
CA LEU A 449 -4.72 -29.58 58.28
C LEU A 449 -4.83 -29.37 59.80
N GLN A 450 -5.57 -28.36 60.27
CA GLN A 450 -5.80 -28.17 61.70
C GLN A 450 -6.72 -29.24 62.26
N ALA A 451 -7.72 -29.72 61.51
CA ALA A 451 -8.57 -30.83 61.92
C ALA A 451 -7.84 -32.16 62.00
N ALA A 452 -6.96 -32.45 61.02
CA ALA A 452 -6.15 -33.67 61.04
C ALA A 452 -5.09 -33.70 62.16
N PHE A 453 -4.59 -32.56 62.58
CA PHE A 453 -3.67 -32.47 63.74
C PHE A 453 -4.41 -32.42 65.08
N ALA A 454 -5.69 -32.11 65.14
CA ALA A 454 -6.48 -32.15 66.36
C ALA A 454 -6.94 -33.58 66.69
N ASP A 455 -7.16 -34.44 65.74
CA ASP A 455 -7.56 -35.85 65.93
C ASP A 455 -6.36 -36.79 66.25
N ALA A 456 -5.12 -36.29 66.14
CA ALA A 456 -3.90 -37.04 66.36
C ALA A 456 -3.31 -36.80 67.77
N ARG A 457 -4.02 -36.13 68.70
CA ARG A 457 -3.71 -35.98 70.12
C ARG A 457 -4.80 -36.64 71.00
#